data_9413acb433a5a3587f1885a924470e85
#
_entry.id   9413acb433a5a3587f1885a924470e85
#
_cell.length_a   1.000
_cell.length_b   1.000
_cell.length_c   1.000
_cell.angle_alpha   90.00
_cell.angle_beta   90.00
_cell.angle_gamma   90.00
#
_symmetry.space_group_name_H-M   'P 1'
#
loop_
_entity.id
_entity.type
_entity.pdbx_description
1 polymer ?
#
loop_
_entity_poly.entity_id
_entity_poly.type
_entity_poly.pdbx_seq_one_letter_code
_entity_poly.pdbx_strand_id
1 'polypeptide(L)'
;IENKLNLIVMDDNDKKRKLKVKSKVRSIHSSLAIEANSLSLESVESIVDNKMVLGDRKEIQEVKNANELYEHINEYNWKNESDFLKAHTLMMKYFEDDNGYYRNHGEEVKKGNEVIYTAPQSILVPSLMKSLFNFITENEKEIHPLILSSIFHYYFVYIHPFSDGNGRM
;
A
#
# COMPACT_ATOMS: atom_id res chain seq x y z
N ILE A 1 -25.55 6.16 5.15
CA ILE A 1 -24.17 6.24 5.67
C ILE A 1 -23.50 7.50 5.17
N GLU A 2 -23.56 7.85 3.88
CA GLU A 2 -23.01 9.10 3.32
C GLU A 2 -23.59 10.37 3.97
N ASN A 3 -24.90 10.41 4.22
CA ASN A 3 -25.54 11.56 4.89
C ASN A 3 -25.12 11.77 6.35
N LYS A 4 -24.62 10.74 7.05
CA LYS A 4 -24.06 10.90 8.41
C LYS A 4 -22.61 11.38 8.40
N LEU A 5 -21.84 11.05 7.37
CA LEU A 5 -20.47 11.56 7.21
C LEU A 5 -20.43 13.05 6.87
N ASN A 6 -21.42 13.52 6.10
CA ASN A 6 -21.55 14.95 5.76
C ASN A 6 -22.01 15.83 6.93
N LEU A 7 -22.58 15.25 8.00
CA LEU A 7 -23.00 15.97 9.20
C LEU A 7 -21.86 16.17 10.23
N ILE A 8 -20.72 15.53 10.05
CA ILE A 8 -19.50 15.83 10.80
C ILE A 8 -18.74 16.94 10.06
N VAL A 9 -19.35 18.09 9.91
CA VAL A 9 -18.63 19.33 9.58
C VAL A 9 -17.86 19.70 10.84
N MET A 10 -16.62 19.20 10.93
CA MET A 10 -15.69 19.65 11.95
C MET A 10 -15.25 21.05 11.56
N ASP A 11 -15.81 22.04 12.23
CA ASP A 11 -15.60 23.47 12.01
C ASP A 11 -14.20 23.96 12.51
N ASP A 12 -13.30 23.01 12.75
CA ASP A 12 -11.96 23.27 13.26
C ASP A 12 -10.91 22.59 12.36
N ASN A 13 -10.25 23.38 11.55
CA ASN A 13 -9.17 22.93 10.65
C ASN A 13 -8.04 22.19 11.41
N ASP A 14 -7.79 22.57 12.67
CA ASP A 14 -6.77 21.91 13.51
C ASP A 14 -7.20 20.50 13.94
N LYS A 15 -8.48 20.30 14.26
CA LYS A 15 -8.99 18.96 14.58
C LYS A 15 -8.97 18.05 13.37
N LYS A 16 -9.38 18.55 12.20
CA LYS A 16 -9.30 17.80 10.94
C LYS A 16 -7.85 17.40 10.61
N ARG A 17 -6.92 18.34 10.77
CA ARG A 17 -5.50 18.08 10.54
C ARG A 17 -4.95 17.02 11.50
N LYS A 18 -5.21 17.13 12.80
CA LYS A 18 -4.79 16.14 13.81
C LYS A 18 -5.41 14.77 13.54
N LEU A 19 -6.69 14.71 13.15
CA LEU A 19 -7.36 13.46 12.82
C LEU A 19 -6.74 12.82 11.57
N LYS A 20 -6.42 13.62 10.53
CA LYS A 20 -5.76 13.14 9.32
C LYS A 20 -4.38 12.54 9.62
N VAL A 21 -3.58 13.21 10.45
CA VAL A 21 -2.26 12.70 10.87
C VAL A 21 -2.40 11.39 11.66
N LYS A 22 -3.29 11.34 12.64
CA LYS A 22 -3.54 10.11 13.42
C LYS A 22 -4.03 8.95 12.54
N SER A 23 -4.91 9.24 11.58
CA SER A 23 -5.38 8.23 10.64
C SER A 23 -4.25 7.71 9.78
N LYS A 24 -3.39 8.59 9.23
CA LYS A 24 -2.20 8.22 8.47
C LYS A 24 -1.28 7.30 9.28
N VAL A 25 -0.91 7.70 10.51
CA VAL A 25 -0.04 6.91 11.39
C VAL A 25 -0.61 5.51 11.65
N ARG A 26 -1.91 5.41 11.92
CA ARG A 26 -2.57 4.12 12.13
C ARG A 26 -2.59 3.26 10.86
N SER A 27 -2.83 3.87 9.71
CA SER A 27 -2.81 3.15 8.42
C SER A 27 -1.42 2.59 8.13
N ILE A 28 -0.37 3.40 8.31
CA ILE A 28 1.03 2.96 8.14
C ILE A 28 1.33 1.81 9.11
N HIS A 29 1.08 1.99 10.40
CA HIS A 29 1.33 0.96 11.41
C HIS A 29 0.62 -0.36 11.07
N SER A 30 -0.68 -0.31 10.76
CA SER A 30 -1.48 -1.51 10.50
C SER A 30 -1.05 -2.21 9.22
N SER A 31 -0.74 -1.47 8.15
CA SER A 31 -0.26 -2.02 6.89
C SER A 31 1.09 -2.74 7.05
N LEU A 32 2.04 -2.11 7.74
CA LEU A 32 3.36 -2.68 7.97
C LEU A 32 3.33 -3.87 8.96
N ALA A 33 2.43 -3.84 9.94
CA ALA A 33 2.24 -4.95 10.87
C ALA A 33 1.76 -6.25 10.19
N ILE A 34 1.02 -6.15 9.07
CA ILE A 34 0.63 -7.31 8.25
C ILE A 34 1.88 -8.00 7.68
N GLU A 35 2.90 -7.22 7.33
CA GLU A 35 4.19 -7.70 6.81
C GLU A 35 5.24 -7.92 7.92
N ALA A 36 4.78 -8.18 9.15
CA ALA A 36 5.59 -8.50 10.32
C ALA A 36 6.52 -7.37 10.83
N ASN A 37 6.30 -6.10 10.47
CA ASN A 37 6.95 -4.99 11.14
C ASN A 37 6.49 -4.93 12.60
N SER A 38 7.44 -4.93 13.53
CA SER A 38 7.18 -5.08 14.97
C SER A 38 7.13 -3.77 15.74
N LEU A 39 7.33 -2.63 15.07
CA LEU A 39 7.34 -1.32 15.71
C LEU A 39 5.97 -0.97 16.31
N SER A 40 5.98 -0.44 17.52
CA SER A 40 4.75 0.01 18.18
C SER A 40 4.14 1.24 17.47
N LEU A 41 2.85 1.46 17.68
CA LEU A 41 2.17 2.65 17.14
C LEU A 41 2.85 3.95 17.58
N GLU A 42 3.37 4.02 18.81
CA GLU A 42 4.10 5.17 19.35
C GLU A 42 5.45 5.37 18.64
N SER A 43 6.14 4.27 18.31
CA SER A 43 7.36 4.32 17.52
C SER A 43 7.10 4.83 16.11
N VAL A 44 6.05 4.34 15.46
CA VAL A 44 5.63 4.83 14.14
C VAL A 44 5.27 6.31 14.17
N GLU A 45 4.50 6.75 15.17
CA GLU A 45 4.16 8.17 15.38
C GLU A 45 5.44 9.03 15.55
N SER A 46 6.39 8.55 16.35
CA SER A 46 7.67 9.23 16.56
C SER A 46 8.50 9.35 15.28
N ILE A 47 8.54 8.31 14.45
CA ILE A 47 9.25 8.34 13.16
C ILE A 47 8.59 9.33 12.20
N VAL A 48 7.25 9.33 12.13
CA VAL A 48 6.48 10.29 11.31
C VAL A 48 6.72 11.73 11.76
N ASP A 49 6.92 11.95 13.05
CA ASP A 49 7.29 13.24 13.64
C ASP A 49 8.79 13.58 13.51
N ASN A 50 9.58 12.79 12.78
CA ASN A 50 11.03 12.93 12.62
C ASN A 50 11.83 12.84 13.95
N LYS A 51 11.32 12.14 14.95
CA LYS A 51 12.02 11.85 16.20
C LYS A 51 12.87 10.59 16.07
N MET A 52 13.95 10.51 16.85
CA MET A 52 14.79 9.32 16.93
C MET A 52 14.03 8.19 17.63
N VAL A 53 14.07 6.99 17.04
CA VAL A 53 13.50 5.76 17.58
C VAL A 53 14.58 4.68 17.59
N LEU A 54 14.60 3.88 18.65
CA LEU A 54 15.42 2.67 18.74
C LEU A 54 14.61 1.50 18.16
N GLY A 55 15.20 0.74 17.25
CA GLY A 55 14.55 -0.40 16.61
C GLY A 55 15.38 -0.94 15.44
N ASP A 56 14.86 -1.93 14.79
CA ASP A 56 15.48 -2.48 13.57
C ASP A 56 15.53 -1.42 12.46
N ARG A 57 16.68 -1.33 11.80
CA ARG A 57 16.90 -0.30 10.76
C ARG A 57 15.99 -0.51 9.54
N LYS A 58 15.70 -1.76 9.19
CA LYS A 58 14.81 -2.10 8.09
C LYS A 58 13.39 -1.66 8.42
N GLU A 59 12.89 -2.01 9.60
CA GLU A 59 11.55 -1.64 10.06
C GLU A 59 11.35 -0.12 10.13
N ILE A 60 12.34 0.61 10.64
CA ILE A 60 12.33 2.08 10.66
C ILE A 60 12.29 2.64 9.23
N GLN A 61 13.05 2.06 8.30
CA GLN A 61 13.07 2.52 6.91
C GLN A 61 11.74 2.24 6.21
N GLU A 62 11.07 1.11 6.48
CA GLU A 62 9.74 0.81 5.98
C GLU A 62 8.72 1.88 6.39
N VAL A 63 8.74 2.32 7.65
CA VAL A 63 7.87 3.41 8.12
C VAL A 63 8.17 4.72 7.40
N LYS A 64 9.44 5.06 7.19
CA LYS A 64 9.84 6.27 6.46
C LYS A 64 9.36 6.26 5.03
N ASN A 65 9.54 5.14 4.31
CA ASN A 65 9.08 4.98 2.94
C ASN A 65 7.55 5.10 2.84
N ALA A 66 6.83 4.41 3.73
CA ALA A 66 5.38 4.49 3.79
C ALA A 66 4.91 5.93 4.10
N ASN A 67 5.56 6.61 5.05
CA ASN A 67 5.22 8.01 5.37
C ASN A 67 5.43 8.93 4.16
N GLU A 68 6.57 8.81 3.47
CA GLU A 68 6.89 9.57 2.26
C GLU A 68 5.83 9.31 1.15
N LEU A 69 5.45 8.05 0.94
CA LEU A 69 4.41 7.69 -0.02
C LEU A 69 3.04 8.31 0.34
N TYR A 70 2.63 8.25 1.61
CA TYR A 70 1.38 8.85 2.06
C TYR A 70 1.36 10.38 1.96
N GLU A 71 2.50 11.06 2.08
CA GLU A 71 2.61 12.51 1.88
C GLU A 71 2.35 12.91 0.43
N HIS A 72 2.78 12.10 -0.51
CA HIS A 72 2.64 12.31 -1.95
C HIS A 72 1.46 11.55 -2.59
N ILE A 73 0.59 10.91 -1.80
CA ILE A 73 -0.45 10.00 -2.33
C ILE A 73 -1.39 10.68 -3.34
N ASN A 74 -1.64 11.97 -3.20
CA ASN A 74 -2.50 12.73 -4.12
C ASN A 74 -1.82 13.09 -5.45
N GLU A 75 -0.52 12.85 -5.59
CA GLU A 75 0.25 13.09 -6.81
C GLU A 75 0.18 11.90 -7.76
N TYR A 76 -0.23 10.74 -7.26
CA TYR A 76 -0.39 9.52 -8.03
C TYR A 76 -1.80 9.41 -8.61
N ASN A 77 -1.86 9.10 -9.90
CA ASN A 77 -3.12 8.74 -10.54
C ASN A 77 -3.37 7.24 -10.36
N TRP A 78 -4.34 6.90 -9.54
CA TRP A 78 -4.70 5.51 -9.23
C TRP A 78 -5.11 4.64 -10.44
N LYS A 79 -5.42 5.27 -11.59
CA LYS A 79 -5.72 4.59 -12.87
C LYS A 79 -4.46 4.33 -13.70
N ASN A 80 -3.34 4.88 -13.30
CA ASN A 80 -2.13 4.84 -14.09
C ASN A 80 -1.15 3.81 -13.52
N GLU A 81 -0.96 2.72 -14.25
CA GLU A 81 -0.01 1.67 -13.93
C GLU A 81 1.41 2.22 -13.69
N SER A 82 1.85 3.20 -14.47
CA SER A 82 3.16 3.83 -14.27
C SER A 82 3.28 4.52 -12.91
N ASP A 83 2.23 5.18 -12.44
CA ASP A 83 2.24 5.83 -11.13
C ASP A 83 2.20 4.79 -10.00
N PHE A 84 1.52 3.66 -10.22
CA PHE A 84 1.53 2.54 -9.30
C PHE A 84 2.94 1.93 -9.16
N LEU A 85 3.67 1.75 -10.27
CA LEU A 85 5.07 1.28 -10.26
C LEU A 85 6.00 2.27 -9.55
N LYS A 86 5.81 3.58 -9.73
CA LYS A 86 6.55 4.63 -8.98
C LYS A 86 6.24 4.56 -7.48
N ALA A 87 4.99 4.34 -7.11
CA ALA A 87 4.60 4.16 -5.72
C ALA A 87 5.30 2.96 -5.09
N HIS A 88 5.39 1.83 -5.81
CA HIS A 88 6.16 0.66 -5.38
C HIS A 88 7.66 0.99 -5.25
N THR A 89 8.25 1.69 -6.22
CA THR A 89 9.65 2.13 -6.14
C THR A 89 9.91 2.90 -4.84
N LEU A 90 9.02 3.80 -4.47
CA LEU A 90 9.14 4.58 -3.25
C LEU A 90 8.92 3.73 -1.98
N MET A 91 7.90 2.87 -1.98
CA MET A 91 7.61 1.98 -0.85
C MET A 91 8.77 1.05 -0.54
N MET A 92 9.44 0.54 -1.58
CA MET A 92 10.53 -0.44 -1.47
C MET A 92 11.94 0.19 -1.53
N LYS A 93 12.03 1.51 -1.49
CA LYS A 93 13.30 2.25 -1.55
C LYS A 93 14.30 1.73 -0.50
N TYR A 94 15.49 1.37 -0.94
CA TYR A 94 16.62 0.80 -0.18
C TYR A 94 16.49 -0.69 0.22
N PHE A 95 15.50 -1.43 -0.28
CA PHE A 95 15.33 -2.84 0.09
C PHE A 95 15.68 -3.79 -1.06
N GLU A 96 15.20 -3.50 -2.28
CA GLU A 96 15.37 -4.37 -3.43
C GLU A 96 15.88 -3.57 -4.65
N ASP A 97 16.60 -4.25 -5.52
CA ASP A 97 17.14 -3.62 -6.74
C ASP A 97 16.11 -3.54 -7.87
N ASP A 98 15.06 -4.38 -7.82
CA ASP A 98 13.98 -4.46 -8.81
C ASP A 98 12.73 -3.65 -8.45
N ASN A 99 12.87 -2.66 -7.58
CA ASN A 99 11.79 -1.78 -7.16
C ASN A 99 11.11 -1.09 -8.35
N GLY A 100 9.78 -1.18 -8.41
CA GLY A 100 8.99 -0.59 -9.49
C GLY A 100 8.95 -1.42 -10.77
N TYR A 101 9.46 -2.64 -10.75
CA TYR A 101 9.38 -3.59 -11.85
C TYR A 101 8.60 -4.83 -11.43
N TYR A 102 7.85 -5.40 -12.36
CA TYR A 102 7.22 -6.68 -12.12
C TYR A 102 8.26 -7.80 -12.09
N ARG A 103 8.03 -8.76 -11.20
CA ARG A 103 8.88 -9.95 -11.09
C ARG A 103 9.02 -10.71 -12.42
N ASN A 104 10.16 -11.30 -12.62
CA ASN A 104 10.48 -12.16 -13.79
C ASN A 104 10.66 -13.64 -13.43
N HIS A 105 10.34 -14.02 -12.20
CA HIS A 105 10.45 -15.38 -11.66
C HIS A 105 9.11 -15.86 -11.08
N GLY A 106 9.03 -17.17 -10.80
CA GLY A 106 7.89 -17.75 -10.08
C GLY A 106 7.86 -17.28 -8.65
N GLU A 107 6.65 -17.14 -8.07
CA GLU A 107 6.45 -16.73 -6.69
C GLU A 107 5.47 -17.64 -5.98
N GLU A 108 5.78 -17.98 -4.72
CA GLU A 108 4.98 -18.83 -3.86
C GLU A 108 4.81 -18.18 -2.50
N VAL A 109 3.58 -18.09 -2.03
CA VAL A 109 3.28 -17.66 -0.66
C VAL A 109 3.30 -18.90 0.24
N LYS A 110 4.13 -18.87 1.28
CA LYS A 110 4.35 -20.00 2.20
C LYS A 110 3.88 -19.66 3.60
N LYS A 111 3.36 -20.67 4.29
CA LYS A 111 3.11 -20.66 5.73
C LYS A 111 4.01 -21.72 6.36
N GLY A 112 5.12 -21.31 6.93
CA GLY A 112 6.19 -22.23 7.33
C GLY A 112 6.77 -22.94 6.10
N ASN A 113 6.69 -24.28 6.06
CA ASN A 113 7.18 -25.08 4.93
C ASN A 113 6.08 -25.43 3.91
N GLU A 114 4.85 -25.03 4.15
CA GLU A 114 3.70 -25.33 3.28
C GLU A 114 3.48 -24.19 2.28
N VAL A 115 3.39 -24.54 0.99
CA VAL A 115 2.97 -23.60 -0.07
C VAL A 115 1.47 -23.47 0.01
N ILE A 116 0.98 -22.29 0.39
CA ILE A 116 -0.46 -22.00 0.50
C ILE A 116 -1.02 -21.37 -0.77
N TYR A 117 -0.16 -20.76 -1.57
CA TYR A 117 -0.53 -20.15 -2.84
C TYR A 117 0.65 -20.10 -3.79
N THR A 118 0.41 -20.44 -5.07
CA THR A 118 1.38 -20.26 -6.17
C THR A 118 0.84 -19.17 -7.10
N ALA A 119 1.59 -18.10 -7.22
CA ALA A 119 1.22 -16.97 -8.05
C ALA A 119 1.26 -17.33 -9.56
N PRO A 120 0.52 -16.61 -10.43
CA PRO A 120 0.59 -16.80 -11.87
C PRO A 120 2.03 -16.74 -12.42
N GLN A 121 2.28 -17.39 -13.53
CA GLN A 121 3.60 -17.32 -14.17
C GLN A 121 3.98 -15.86 -14.46
N SER A 122 5.24 -15.49 -14.22
CA SER A 122 5.73 -14.12 -14.36
C SER A 122 5.49 -13.52 -15.74
N ILE A 123 5.55 -14.32 -16.79
CA ILE A 123 5.27 -13.89 -18.17
C ILE A 123 3.82 -13.33 -18.34
N LEU A 124 2.88 -13.73 -17.49
CA LEU A 124 1.50 -13.28 -17.53
C LEU A 124 1.26 -12.01 -16.71
N VAL A 125 2.15 -11.68 -15.77
CA VAL A 125 1.98 -10.56 -14.84
C VAL A 125 1.67 -9.23 -15.55
N PRO A 126 2.44 -8.80 -16.58
CA PRO A 126 2.15 -7.53 -17.24
C PRO A 126 0.74 -7.48 -17.88
N SER A 127 0.30 -8.58 -18.48
CA SER A 127 -1.02 -8.65 -19.12
C SER A 127 -2.15 -8.68 -18.08
N LEU A 128 -1.96 -9.38 -16.96
CA LEU A 128 -2.93 -9.43 -15.86
C LEU A 128 -3.08 -8.07 -15.17
N MET A 129 -1.96 -7.38 -14.90
CA MET A 129 -1.98 -6.05 -14.32
C MET A 129 -2.64 -5.03 -15.26
N LYS A 130 -2.32 -5.06 -16.54
CA LYS A 130 -3.00 -4.22 -17.54
C LYS A 130 -4.50 -4.46 -17.57
N SER A 131 -4.94 -5.73 -17.52
CA SER A 131 -6.36 -6.08 -17.47
C SER A 131 -7.02 -5.56 -16.19
N LEU A 132 -6.33 -5.62 -15.06
CA LEU A 132 -6.82 -5.09 -13.78
C LEU A 132 -6.99 -3.57 -13.82
N PHE A 133 -6.01 -2.82 -14.34
CA PHE A 133 -6.12 -1.37 -14.51
C PHE A 133 -7.22 -0.96 -15.49
N ASN A 134 -7.40 -1.69 -16.59
CA ASN A 134 -8.50 -1.47 -17.51
C ASN A 134 -9.85 -1.68 -16.81
N PHE A 135 -10.00 -2.79 -16.08
CA PHE A 135 -11.22 -3.11 -15.36
C PHE A 135 -11.63 -1.99 -14.38
N ILE A 136 -10.71 -1.51 -13.55
CA ILE A 136 -11.04 -0.44 -12.58
C ILE A 136 -11.37 0.88 -13.28
N THR A 137 -10.73 1.19 -14.40
CA THR A 137 -10.97 2.42 -15.17
C THR A 137 -12.34 2.38 -15.84
N GLU A 138 -12.72 1.24 -16.43
CA GLU A 138 -13.99 1.07 -17.12
C GLU A 138 -15.18 1.08 -16.16
N ASN A 139 -14.99 0.59 -14.93
CA ASN A 139 -16.07 0.40 -13.96
C ASN A 139 -16.14 1.47 -12.86
N GLU A 140 -15.31 2.52 -12.91
CA GLU A 140 -15.24 3.54 -11.84
C GLU A 140 -16.56 4.28 -11.58
N LYS A 141 -17.42 4.40 -12.59
CA LYS A 141 -18.73 5.09 -12.49
C LYS A 141 -19.86 4.15 -12.14
N GLU A 142 -19.69 2.86 -12.38
CA GLU A 142 -20.72 1.83 -12.20
C GLU A 142 -20.61 1.13 -10.85
N ILE A 143 -19.39 0.98 -10.33
CA ILE A 143 -19.12 0.26 -9.09
C ILE A 143 -18.75 1.25 -7.98
N HIS A 144 -19.35 1.06 -6.79
CA HIS A 144 -19.03 1.86 -5.62
C HIS A 144 -17.52 1.79 -5.30
N PRO A 145 -16.83 2.92 -4.99
CA PRO A 145 -15.37 2.95 -4.80
C PRO A 145 -14.83 1.96 -3.78
N LEU A 146 -15.54 1.70 -2.67
CA LEU A 146 -15.13 0.71 -1.67
C LEU A 146 -15.16 -0.73 -2.22
N ILE A 147 -16.12 -1.04 -3.09
CA ILE A 147 -16.19 -2.36 -3.74
C ILE A 147 -15.09 -2.46 -4.78
N LEU A 148 -14.92 -1.43 -5.60
CA LEU A 148 -13.90 -1.39 -6.64
C LEU A 148 -12.49 -1.53 -6.06
N SER A 149 -12.19 -0.83 -4.96
CA SER A 149 -10.92 -0.95 -4.25
C SER A 149 -10.68 -2.35 -3.66
N SER A 150 -11.75 -3.00 -3.16
CA SER A 150 -11.65 -4.36 -2.64
C SER A 150 -11.40 -5.38 -3.75
N ILE A 151 -12.02 -5.19 -4.92
CA ILE A 151 -11.77 -6.01 -6.12
C ILE A 151 -10.33 -5.82 -6.59
N PHE A 152 -9.87 -4.57 -6.69
CA PHE A 152 -8.49 -4.28 -7.06
C PHE A 152 -7.51 -4.97 -6.12
N HIS A 153 -7.67 -4.77 -4.83
CA HIS A 153 -6.79 -5.37 -3.81
C HIS A 153 -6.76 -6.90 -3.91
N TYR A 154 -7.92 -7.54 -4.03
CA TYR A 154 -8.00 -8.99 -4.19
C TYR A 154 -7.22 -9.50 -5.40
N TYR A 155 -7.46 -8.92 -6.58
CA TYR A 155 -6.77 -9.34 -7.80
C TYR A 155 -5.29 -8.96 -7.80
N PHE A 156 -4.93 -7.83 -7.22
CA PHE A 156 -3.54 -7.44 -7.05
C PHE A 156 -2.76 -8.45 -6.21
N VAL A 157 -3.30 -8.82 -5.04
CA VAL A 157 -2.70 -9.85 -4.18
C VAL A 157 -2.67 -11.21 -4.86
N TYR A 158 -3.72 -11.55 -5.63
CA TYR A 158 -3.76 -12.77 -6.44
C TYR A 158 -2.68 -12.79 -7.53
N ILE A 159 -2.49 -11.72 -8.27
CA ILE A 159 -1.44 -11.62 -9.31
C ILE A 159 -0.05 -11.67 -8.68
N HIS A 160 0.10 -11.08 -7.51
CA HIS A 160 1.36 -10.99 -6.76
C HIS A 160 2.50 -10.49 -7.64
N PRO A 161 2.40 -9.25 -8.18
CA PRO A 161 3.20 -8.84 -9.33
C PRO A 161 4.65 -8.52 -9.00
N PHE A 162 5.02 -8.28 -7.74
CA PHE A 162 6.36 -7.88 -7.34
C PHE A 162 7.10 -9.00 -6.61
N SER A 163 8.43 -8.90 -6.56
CA SER A 163 9.28 -9.82 -5.79
C SER A 163 9.10 -9.65 -4.28
N ASP A 164 8.86 -8.41 -3.80
CA ASP A 164 8.51 -8.07 -2.42
C ASP A 164 7.59 -6.84 -2.42
N GLY A 165 6.98 -6.50 -1.29
CA GLY A 165 6.15 -5.31 -1.11
C GLY A 165 4.70 -5.44 -1.56
N ASN A 166 4.26 -6.62 -2.03
CA ASN A 166 2.88 -6.82 -2.47
C ASN A 166 1.85 -6.57 -1.37
N GLY A 167 2.16 -6.91 -0.12
CA GLY A 167 1.27 -6.65 1.01
C GLY A 167 1.30 -5.21 1.50
N ARG A 168 2.36 -4.47 1.21
CA ARG A 168 2.53 -3.06 1.60
C ARG A 168 1.88 -2.08 0.63
N MET A 169 1.64 -2.49 -0.60
CA MET A 169 0.96 -1.72 -1.65
C MET A 169 -0.57 -1.84 -1.53
#